data_dac6da4dfc2b41f9af2f87992a6f2032
#
_entry.id   dac6da4dfc2b41f9af2f87992a6f2032
#
_cell.length_a   1.000
_cell.length_b   1.000
_cell.length_c   1.000
_cell.angle_alpha   90.00
_cell.angle_beta   90.00
_cell.angle_gamma   90.00
#
_symmetry.space_group_name_H-M   'P 1'
#
loop_
_entity.id
_entity.type
_entity.pdbx_description
1 polymer ?
#
loop_
_entity_poly.entity_id
_entity_poly.type
_entity_poly.pdbx_seq_one_letter_code
_entity_poly.pdbx_strand_id
1 'polypeptide(L)'
;MRRVRAIVSGRVQGVSYRASTVDEARRLGLVGWVKNRVDGTVELEAEGAPDRVAALLAWCNDGPPHARVDRVAVEELAVTGTETAFSVTR
;
A
#
# COMPACT_ATOMS: atom_id res chain seq x y z
N MET A 1 0.26 -14.13 -10.22
CA MET A 1 -0.06 -12.72 -9.85
C MET A 1 -1.00 -12.70 -8.68
N ARG A 2 -0.88 -11.71 -7.84
CA ARG A 2 -1.70 -11.53 -6.64
C ARG A 2 -2.11 -10.08 -6.53
N ARG A 3 -3.37 -9.82 -6.13
CA ARG A 3 -3.83 -8.46 -5.83
C ARG A 3 -4.42 -8.42 -4.43
N VAL A 4 -4.08 -7.37 -3.69
CA VAL A 4 -4.60 -7.15 -2.33
C VAL A 4 -5.10 -5.73 -2.18
N ARG A 5 -6.04 -5.54 -1.23
CA ARG A 5 -6.34 -4.24 -0.64
C ARG A 5 -5.84 -4.24 0.79
N ALA A 6 -5.20 -3.15 1.21
CA ALA A 6 -4.80 -2.97 2.60
C ALA A 6 -5.34 -1.64 3.12
N ILE A 7 -5.85 -1.67 4.34
CA ILE A 7 -6.26 -0.48 5.09
C ILE A 7 -5.32 -0.35 6.28
N VAL A 8 -4.58 0.74 6.33
CA VAL A 8 -3.55 0.99 7.35
C VAL A 8 -4.08 2.03 8.33
N SER A 9 -4.13 1.67 9.61
CA SER A 9 -4.60 2.53 10.69
C SER A 9 -3.45 2.93 11.60
N GLY A 10 -3.59 4.09 12.27
CA GLY A 10 -2.62 4.63 13.18
C GLY A 10 -2.24 6.04 12.78
N ARG A 11 -1.04 6.48 13.13
CA ARG A 11 -0.50 7.76 12.69
C ARG A 11 0.17 7.58 11.34
N VAL A 12 -0.63 7.63 10.28
CA VAL A 12 -0.22 7.29 8.91
C VAL A 12 -0.49 8.41 7.90
N GLN A 13 -1.21 9.46 8.29
CA GLN A 13 -1.38 10.66 7.47
C GLN A 13 -0.48 11.78 7.99
N GLY A 14 0.04 12.61 7.07
CA GLY A 14 0.93 13.71 7.44
C GLY A 14 2.35 13.28 7.80
N VAL A 15 2.74 12.03 7.49
CA VAL A 15 4.05 11.45 7.80
C VAL A 15 4.73 10.84 6.58
N SER A 16 4.33 11.28 5.38
CA SER A 16 4.86 10.80 4.09
C SER A 16 4.56 9.33 3.80
N TYR A 17 3.52 8.77 4.41
CA TYR A 17 3.21 7.33 4.23
C TYR A 17 2.90 7.01 2.77
N ARG A 18 2.07 7.82 2.08
CA ARG A 18 1.71 7.58 0.68
C ARG A 18 2.92 7.64 -0.24
N ALA A 19 3.74 8.68 -0.12
CA ALA A 19 4.94 8.83 -0.95
C ALA A 19 5.90 7.67 -0.74
N SER A 20 6.11 7.27 0.50
CA SER A 20 6.98 6.13 0.83
C SER A 20 6.41 4.82 0.32
N THR A 21 5.08 4.64 0.35
CA THR A 21 4.42 3.45 -0.21
C THR A 21 4.66 3.36 -1.72
N VAL A 22 4.54 4.48 -2.43
CA VAL A 22 4.80 4.51 -3.88
C VAL A 22 6.24 4.11 -4.17
N ASP A 23 7.20 4.67 -3.44
CA ASP A 23 8.61 4.33 -3.63
C ASP A 23 8.87 2.84 -3.42
N GLU A 24 8.33 2.28 -2.35
CA GLU A 24 8.51 0.86 -2.01
C GLU A 24 7.83 -0.05 -3.05
N ALA A 25 6.60 0.28 -3.44
CA ALA A 25 5.87 -0.50 -4.44
C ALA A 25 6.58 -0.49 -5.80
N ARG A 26 7.11 0.66 -6.20
CA ARG A 26 7.87 0.78 -7.45
C ARG A 26 9.17 -0.02 -7.39
N ARG A 27 9.86 0.04 -6.26
CA ARG A 27 11.07 -0.77 -6.05
C ARG A 27 10.77 -2.26 -6.18
N LEU A 28 9.60 -2.69 -5.73
CA LEU A 28 9.16 -4.08 -5.81
C LEU A 28 8.53 -4.46 -7.15
N GLY A 29 8.41 -3.53 -8.08
CA GLY A 29 7.83 -3.80 -9.39
C GLY A 29 6.32 -4.00 -9.36
N LEU A 30 5.63 -3.45 -8.37
CA LEU A 30 4.19 -3.58 -8.21
C LEU A 30 3.43 -2.47 -8.93
N VAL A 31 2.19 -2.74 -9.28
CA VAL A 31 1.24 -1.77 -9.82
C VAL A 31 0.08 -1.59 -8.84
N GLY A 32 -0.63 -0.47 -8.96
CA GLY A 32 -1.76 -0.17 -8.09
C GLY A 32 -1.82 1.29 -7.69
N TRP A 33 -2.34 1.54 -6.50
CA TRP A 33 -2.56 2.90 -6.03
C TRP A 33 -2.60 2.97 -4.50
N VAL A 34 -2.41 4.18 -3.97
CA VAL A 34 -2.52 4.47 -2.54
C VAL A 34 -3.21 5.82 -2.36
N LYS A 35 -4.05 5.93 -1.33
CA LYS A 35 -4.75 7.18 -1.01
C LYS A 35 -4.98 7.33 0.50
N ASN A 36 -5.10 8.58 0.94
CA ASN A 36 -5.62 8.90 2.27
C ASN A 36 -7.15 8.79 2.26
N ARG A 37 -7.71 8.26 3.34
CA ARG A 37 -9.16 8.22 3.55
C ARG A 37 -9.59 9.32 4.50
N VAL A 38 -10.86 9.67 4.44
CA VAL A 38 -11.46 10.71 5.29
C VAL A 38 -11.36 10.35 6.77
N ASP A 39 -11.40 9.06 7.09
CA ASP A 39 -11.34 8.55 8.47
C ASP A 39 -9.93 8.54 9.09
N GLY A 40 -8.93 9.05 8.37
CA GLY A 40 -7.55 9.10 8.86
C GLY A 40 -6.70 7.89 8.50
N THR A 41 -7.29 6.87 7.87
CA THR A 41 -6.54 5.69 7.42
C THR A 41 -5.92 5.93 6.04
N VAL A 42 -5.01 5.04 5.66
CA VAL A 42 -4.45 4.96 4.31
C VAL A 42 -4.94 3.67 3.67
N GLU A 43 -5.45 3.77 2.46
CA GLU A 43 -5.91 2.62 1.68
C GLU A 43 -5.00 2.44 0.48
N LEU A 44 -4.65 1.18 0.18
CA LEU A 44 -3.90 0.86 -1.03
C LEU A 44 -4.41 -0.42 -1.66
N GLU A 45 -4.22 -0.54 -2.98
CA GLU A 45 -4.34 -1.79 -3.72
C GLU A 45 -3.02 -2.02 -4.44
N ALA A 46 -2.53 -3.24 -4.39
CA ALA A 46 -1.26 -3.61 -5.00
C ALA A 46 -1.37 -4.94 -5.72
N GLU A 47 -0.75 -5.02 -6.90
CA GLU A 47 -0.80 -6.21 -7.74
C GLU A 47 0.59 -6.50 -8.28
N GLY A 48 0.97 -7.76 -8.29
CA GLY A 48 2.23 -8.22 -8.84
C GLY A 48 2.57 -9.63 -8.41
N ALA A 49 3.84 -9.99 -8.48
CA ALA A 49 4.31 -11.28 -8.04
C ALA A 49 3.98 -11.49 -6.55
N PRO A 50 3.51 -12.68 -6.15
CA PRO A 50 3.05 -12.91 -4.77
C PRO A 50 4.08 -12.59 -3.69
N ASP A 51 5.35 -12.91 -3.91
CA ASP A 51 6.42 -12.61 -2.96
C ASP A 51 6.66 -11.09 -2.82
N ARG A 52 6.49 -10.35 -3.91
CA ARG A 52 6.64 -8.90 -3.92
C ARG A 52 5.47 -8.20 -3.21
N VAL A 53 4.26 -8.70 -3.43
CA VAL A 53 3.08 -8.22 -2.70
C VAL A 53 3.25 -8.47 -1.20
N ALA A 54 3.71 -9.66 -0.82
CA ALA A 54 3.97 -9.99 0.59
C ALA A 54 5.03 -9.05 1.20
N ALA A 55 6.07 -8.72 0.44
CA ALA A 55 7.11 -7.79 0.89
C ALA A 55 6.55 -6.38 1.13
N LEU A 56 5.67 -5.90 0.25
CA LEU A 56 5.02 -4.61 0.45
C LEU A 56 4.14 -4.62 1.72
N LEU A 57 3.37 -5.68 1.93
CA LEU A 57 2.53 -5.80 3.12
C LEU A 57 3.36 -5.82 4.40
N ALA A 58 4.49 -6.50 4.40
CA ALA A 58 5.43 -6.49 5.53
C ALA A 58 5.94 -5.07 5.80
N TRP A 59 6.32 -4.34 4.74
CA TRP A 59 6.75 -2.95 4.87
C TRP A 59 5.65 -2.06 5.43
N CYS A 60 4.38 -2.29 5.03
CA CYS A 60 3.25 -1.49 5.50
C CYS A 60 3.10 -1.52 7.03
N ASN A 61 3.48 -2.61 7.68
CA ASN A 61 3.43 -2.72 9.14
C ASN A 61 4.41 -1.80 9.86
N ASP A 62 5.49 -1.40 9.20
CA ASP A 62 6.48 -0.47 9.74
C ASP A 62 6.24 0.94 9.22
N GLY A 63 6.09 1.10 7.91
CA GLY A 63 5.95 2.40 7.27
C GLY A 63 7.23 3.23 7.35
N PRO A 64 7.14 4.52 7.00
CA PRO A 64 8.27 5.44 7.12
C PRO A 64 8.56 5.79 8.59
N PRO A 65 9.73 6.41 8.88
CA PRO A 65 10.21 6.58 10.27
C PRO A 65 9.27 7.30 11.23
N HIS A 66 8.47 8.26 10.74
CA HIS A 66 7.56 9.03 11.60
C HIS A 66 6.15 8.45 11.68
N ALA A 67 5.90 7.35 10.98
CA ALA A 67 4.61 6.69 11.05
C ALA A 67 4.52 5.81 12.30
N ARG A 68 3.29 5.67 12.81
CA ARG A 68 2.96 4.66 13.81
C ARG A 68 1.81 3.84 13.25
N VAL A 69 2.08 2.57 12.96
CA VAL A 69 1.08 1.67 12.40
C VAL A 69 0.46 0.86 13.54
N ASP A 70 -0.85 1.02 13.73
CA ASP A 70 -1.58 0.28 14.73
C ASP A 70 -2.13 -1.02 14.15
N ARG A 71 -2.54 -1.00 12.87
CA ARG A 71 -3.15 -2.16 12.21
C ARG A 71 -3.03 -2.05 10.70
N VAL A 72 -2.83 -3.21 10.07
CA VAL A 72 -2.95 -3.38 8.62
C VAL A 72 -3.98 -4.46 8.37
N ALA A 73 -5.14 -4.08 7.82
CA ALA A 73 -6.20 -5.02 7.44
C ALA A 73 -6.06 -5.34 5.96
N VAL A 74 -5.94 -6.62 5.62
CA VAL A 74 -5.65 -7.08 4.26
C VAL A 74 -6.82 -7.90 3.72
N GLU A 75 -7.19 -7.62 2.46
CA GLU A 75 -8.22 -8.35 1.71
C GLU A 75 -7.63 -8.82 0.40
N GLU A 76 -7.85 -10.09 0.06
CA GLU A 76 -7.45 -10.62 -1.26
C GLU A 76 -8.46 -10.18 -2.31
N LEU A 77 -7.97 -9.73 -3.46
CA LEU A 77 -8.79 -9.27 -4.58
C LEU A 77 -8.45 -10.08 -5.83
N ALA A 78 -9.37 -10.06 -6.80
CA ALA A 78 -9.09 -10.61 -8.13
C ALA A 78 -8.06 -9.75 -8.84
N VAL A 79 -7.15 -10.38 -9.57
CA VAL A 79 -6.17 -9.71 -10.41
C VAL A 79 -6.89 -9.02 -11.57
N THR A 80 -6.56 -7.74 -11.83
CA THR A 80 -7.20 -6.96 -12.91
C THR A 80 -6.39 -6.92 -14.18
N GLY A 81 -5.07 -6.87 -14.07
CA GLY A 81 -4.15 -6.76 -15.21
C GLY A 81 -4.25 -5.42 -15.97
N THR A 82 -4.88 -4.40 -15.37
CA THR A 82 -5.19 -3.14 -16.08
C THR A 82 -4.25 -2.00 -15.78
N GLU A 83 -3.49 -2.05 -14.68
CA GLU A 83 -2.60 -0.96 -14.30
C GLU A 83 -1.20 -1.20 -14.78
N THR A 84 -0.47 -0.10 -15.06
CA THR A 84 0.91 -0.14 -15.56
C THR A 84 1.90 0.51 -14.61
N ALA A 85 1.41 1.13 -13.53
CA ALA A 85 2.25 1.85 -12.59
C ALA A 85 1.62 1.84 -11.19
N PHE A 86 2.40 2.26 -10.19
CA PHE A 86 1.89 2.51 -8.85
C PHE A 86 1.88 4.02 -8.60
N SER A 87 0.75 4.54 -8.13
CA SER A 87 0.59 5.99 -8.01
C SER A 87 -0.26 6.37 -6.79
N VAL A 88 -0.13 7.63 -6.38
CA VAL A 88 -1.05 8.23 -5.41
C VAL A 88 -2.33 8.60 -6.13
N THR A 89 -3.47 8.26 -5.54
CA THR A 89 -4.78 8.65 -6.03
C THR A 89 -5.57 9.40 -4.95
N ARG A 90 -6.74 9.88 -5.30
CA ARG A 90 -7.60 10.62 -4.39
C ARG A 90 -8.85 9.85 -4.01
#